data_0710d209489ef739f1ab54d85ccdd4be
#
_entry.id   0710d209489ef739f1ab54d85ccdd4be
#
_cell.length_a   1.000
_cell.length_b   1.000
_cell.length_c   1.000
_cell.angle_alpha   90.00
_cell.angle_beta   90.00
_cell.angle_gamma   90.00
#
_symmetry.space_group_name_H-M   'P 1'
#
loop_
_entity.id
_entity.type
_entity.pdbx_description
1 polymer ?
#
loop_
_entity_poly.entity_id
_entity_poly.type
_entity_poly.pdbx_seq_one_letter_code
_entity_poly.pdbx_strand_id
1 'polypeptide(L)'
;MNNSITPIELYHKLLQQENLLLIDVREAFEHDEFNIGGTLIPLSEITKHLNEISTNKEVIFYCKKGIRSSIAIQRLQEKFPFTNLINLKGGIDAWKKEIVV
;
A
#
# COMPACT_ATOMS: atom_id res chain seq x y z
N MET A 1 -14.51 5.82 3.89
CA MET A 1 -13.38 6.61 3.38
C MET A 1 -12.08 6.01 3.86
N ASN A 2 -11.11 5.86 2.99
CA ASN A 2 -9.83 5.24 3.37
C ASN A 2 -8.91 6.25 4.04
N ASN A 3 -8.17 5.80 5.04
CA ASN A 3 -7.05 6.58 5.57
C ASN A 3 -5.96 6.62 4.50
N SER A 4 -5.23 7.72 4.44
CA SER A 4 -4.15 7.86 3.48
C SER A 4 -2.91 8.45 4.13
N ILE A 5 -1.77 8.24 3.48
CA ILE A 5 -0.49 8.76 3.90
C ILE A 5 0.19 9.38 2.67
N THR A 6 0.88 10.50 2.87
CA THR A 6 1.61 11.13 1.77
C THR A 6 2.95 10.41 1.55
N PRO A 7 3.57 10.55 0.36
CA PRO A 7 4.90 9.97 0.13
C PRO A 7 5.94 10.44 1.15
N ILE A 8 5.94 11.72 1.50
CA ILE A 8 6.90 12.24 2.46
C ILE A 8 6.71 11.65 3.85
N GLU A 9 5.46 11.52 4.29
CA GLU A 9 5.16 10.89 5.57
C GLU A 9 5.62 9.44 5.59
N LEU A 10 5.34 8.69 4.51
CA LEU A 10 5.78 7.31 4.41
C LEU A 10 7.31 7.21 4.38
N TYR A 11 7.95 8.08 3.62
CA TYR A 11 9.41 8.10 3.54
C TYR A 11 10.03 8.26 4.93
N HIS A 12 9.50 9.19 5.76
CA HIS A 12 9.99 9.39 7.12
C HIS A 12 9.79 8.16 7.99
N LYS A 13 8.64 7.49 7.87
CA LYS A 13 8.37 6.25 8.61
C LYS A 13 9.37 5.15 8.22
N LEU A 14 9.68 5.03 6.94
CA LEU A 14 10.63 4.04 6.46
C LEU A 14 12.04 4.35 6.95
N LEU A 15 12.44 5.62 6.96
CA LEU A 15 13.74 6.02 7.49
C LEU A 15 13.87 5.70 8.98
N GLN A 16 12.79 5.86 9.73
CA GLN A 16 12.78 5.58 11.16
C GLN A 16 12.59 4.09 11.47
N GLN A 17 12.49 3.26 10.43
CA GLN A 17 12.32 1.81 10.56
C GLN A 17 11.10 1.44 11.40
N GLU A 18 10.00 2.19 11.23
CA GLU A 18 8.76 1.89 11.95
C GLU A 18 8.21 0.53 11.54
N ASN A 19 7.52 -0.11 12.46
CA ASN A 19 6.99 -1.45 12.26
C ASN A 19 5.68 -1.40 11.46
N LEU A 20 5.81 -1.34 10.15
CA LEU A 20 4.69 -1.30 9.23
C LEU A 20 4.88 -2.32 8.11
N LEU A 21 3.82 -2.60 7.39
CA LEU A 21 3.86 -3.47 6.21
C LEU A 21 3.54 -2.67 4.98
N LEU A 22 4.20 -2.99 3.88
CA LEU A 22 3.92 -2.42 2.56
C LEU A 22 3.35 -3.50 1.66
N ILE A 23 2.29 -3.19 0.94
CA ILE A 23 1.71 -4.11 -0.04
C ILE A 23 1.54 -3.37 -1.36
N ASP A 24 2.17 -3.91 -2.39
CA ASP A 24 2.03 -3.43 -3.77
C ASP A 24 0.91 -4.22 -4.43
N VAL A 25 -0.15 -3.52 -4.85
CA VAL A 25 -1.30 -4.19 -5.48
C VAL A 25 -1.30 -4.07 -7.00
N ARG A 26 -0.14 -3.69 -7.57
CA ARG A 26 0.03 -3.62 -9.03
C ARG A 26 0.32 -5.00 -9.60
N GLU A 27 0.59 -5.04 -10.90
CA GLU A 27 0.97 -6.28 -11.58
C GLU A 27 2.46 -6.56 -11.40
N ALA A 28 2.85 -7.81 -11.60
CA ALA A 28 4.23 -8.22 -11.38
C ALA A 28 5.22 -7.40 -12.22
N PHE A 29 4.90 -7.12 -13.49
CA PHE A 29 5.80 -6.36 -14.34
C PHE A 29 6.01 -4.93 -13.84
N GLU A 30 4.99 -4.32 -13.24
CA GLU A 30 5.12 -2.98 -12.66
C GLU A 30 6.04 -3.01 -11.44
N HIS A 31 5.87 -4.02 -10.60
CA HIS A 31 6.70 -4.20 -9.40
C HIS A 31 8.18 -4.43 -9.79
N ASP A 32 8.42 -5.27 -10.78
CA ASP A 32 9.77 -5.57 -11.25
C ASP A 32 10.46 -4.35 -11.83
N GLU A 33 9.71 -3.49 -12.51
CA GLU A 33 10.24 -2.29 -13.14
C GLU A 33 10.66 -1.26 -12.09
N PHE A 34 9.83 -1.04 -11.07
CA PHE A 34 10.13 -0.14 -9.96
C PHE A 34 9.20 -0.44 -8.79
N ASN A 35 9.73 -0.51 -7.58
CA ASN A 35 8.91 -0.64 -6.38
C ASN A 35 9.60 0.05 -5.21
N ILE A 36 8.84 0.29 -4.14
CA ILE A 36 9.36 0.88 -2.91
C ILE A 36 9.44 -0.17 -1.79
N GLY A 37 9.44 -1.43 -2.17
CA GLY A 37 9.51 -2.53 -1.22
C GLY A 37 8.14 -3.12 -0.91
N GLY A 38 8.13 -4.06 0.02
CA GLY A 38 6.92 -4.72 0.45
C GLY A 38 6.59 -5.96 -0.37
N THR A 39 5.42 -6.50 -0.09
CA THR A 39 4.93 -7.72 -0.70
C THR A 39 4.06 -7.39 -1.90
N LEU A 40 4.28 -8.08 -3.01
CA LEU A 40 3.42 -7.95 -4.19
C LEU A 40 2.20 -8.86 -4.04
N ILE A 41 1.02 -8.25 -3.99
CA ILE A 41 -0.26 -8.99 -4.02
C ILE A 41 -1.16 -8.22 -4.98
N PRO A 42 -1.24 -8.64 -6.26
CA PRO A 42 -2.05 -7.90 -7.23
C PRO A 42 -3.50 -7.75 -6.78
N LEU A 43 -4.13 -6.66 -7.18
CA LEU A 43 -5.51 -6.35 -6.79
C LEU A 43 -6.45 -7.54 -6.99
N SER A 44 -6.32 -8.26 -8.10
CA SER A 44 -7.18 -9.41 -8.39
C SER A 44 -7.02 -10.56 -7.40
N GLU A 45 -5.93 -10.58 -6.63
CA GLU A 45 -5.62 -11.65 -5.68
C GLU A 45 -5.82 -11.25 -4.23
N ILE A 46 -6.11 -9.96 -3.99
CA ILE A 46 -6.01 -9.40 -2.62
C ILE A 46 -6.91 -10.12 -1.62
N THR A 47 -8.14 -10.46 -1.98
CA THR A 47 -9.06 -11.10 -1.05
C THR A 47 -8.71 -12.56 -0.76
N LYS A 48 -7.90 -13.19 -1.62
CA LYS A 48 -7.40 -14.54 -1.38
C LYS A 48 -6.31 -14.55 -0.31
N HIS A 49 -5.72 -13.39 -0.03
CA HIS A 49 -4.64 -13.24 0.95
C HIS A 49 -5.10 -12.58 2.25
N LEU A 50 -6.41 -12.64 2.54
CA LEU A 50 -6.99 -11.98 3.70
C LEU A 50 -6.25 -12.35 5.00
N ASN A 51 -5.87 -13.62 5.15
CA ASN A 51 -5.21 -14.10 6.36
C ASN A 51 -3.78 -13.56 6.53
N GLU A 52 -3.21 -12.99 5.47
CA GLU A 52 -1.86 -12.43 5.50
C GLU A 52 -1.86 -10.95 5.83
N ILE A 53 -3.04 -10.33 5.94
CA ILE A 53 -3.14 -8.90 6.23
C ILE A 53 -3.17 -8.73 7.75
N SER A 54 -2.16 -8.05 8.28
CA SER A 54 -2.07 -7.78 9.71
C SER A 54 -3.27 -6.96 10.20
N THR A 55 -3.73 -7.24 11.41
CA THR A 55 -4.80 -6.48 12.05
C THR A 55 -4.28 -5.48 13.09
N ASN A 56 -2.99 -5.52 13.41
CA ASN A 56 -2.42 -4.70 14.49
C ASN A 56 -1.25 -3.81 14.08
N LYS A 57 -0.74 -3.97 12.86
CA LYS A 57 0.32 -3.09 12.32
C LYS A 57 -0.31 -2.18 11.28
N GLU A 58 0.30 -1.03 11.06
CA GLU A 58 -0.07 -0.22 9.90
C GLU A 58 0.26 -0.99 8.63
N VAL A 59 -0.71 -1.11 7.74
CA VAL A 59 -0.52 -1.77 6.44
C VAL A 59 -0.77 -0.74 5.36
N ILE A 60 0.28 -0.42 4.62
CA ILE A 60 0.23 0.61 3.59
C ILE A 60 0.16 -0.04 2.22
N PHE A 61 -0.91 0.25 1.51
CA PHE A 61 -1.17 -0.27 0.17
C PHE A 61 -0.80 0.78 -0.86
N TYR A 62 -0.16 0.37 -1.94
CA TYR A 62 0.16 1.31 -2.99
C TYR A 62 -0.04 0.72 -4.38
N CYS A 63 -0.29 1.61 -5.33
CA CYS A 63 -0.33 1.31 -6.75
C CYS A 63 0.28 2.48 -7.51
N LYS A 64 -0.01 2.62 -8.79
CA LYS A 64 0.59 3.70 -9.59
C LYS A 64 0.06 5.07 -9.18
N LYS A 65 -1.27 5.21 -9.02
CA LYS A 65 -1.92 6.52 -8.76
C LYS A 65 -2.77 6.55 -7.49
N GLY A 66 -2.85 5.45 -6.76
CA GLY A 66 -3.65 5.37 -5.54
C GLY A 66 -5.07 4.84 -5.74
N ILE A 67 -5.46 4.50 -6.96
CA ILE A 67 -6.82 4.05 -7.27
C ILE A 67 -7.00 2.56 -6.96
N ARG A 68 -6.14 1.69 -7.53
CA ARG A 68 -6.21 0.25 -7.28
C ARG A 68 -6.01 -0.07 -5.81
N SER A 69 -5.09 0.64 -5.14
CA SER A 69 -4.84 0.44 -3.72
C SER A 69 -6.05 0.83 -2.87
N SER A 70 -6.75 1.89 -3.23
CA SER A 70 -7.99 2.28 -2.57
C SER A 70 -9.05 1.18 -2.72
N ILE A 71 -9.17 0.60 -3.91
CA ILE A 71 -10.12 -0.49 -4.18
C ILE A 71 -9.73 -1.73 -3.36
N ALA A 72 -8.43 -2.05 -3.28
CA ALA A 72 -7.95 -3.18 -2.50
C ALA A 72 -8.38 -3.05 -1.04
N ILE A 73 -8.18 -1.88 -0.45
CA ILE A 73 -8.57 -1.61 0.93
C ILE A 73 -10.07 -1.80 1.10
N GLN A 74 -10.87 -1.25 0.18
CA GLN A 74 -12.31 -1.37 0.23
C GLN A 74 -12.76 -2.85 0.20
N ARG A 75 -12.17 -3.63 -0.71
CA ARG A 75 -12.51 -5.06 -0.82
C ARG A 75 -12.15 -5.83 0.44
N LEU A 76 -11.02 -5.51 1.05
CA LEU A 76 -10.61 -6.15 2.30
C LEU A 76 -11.55 -5.79 3.44
N GLN A 77 -11.95 -4.51 3.53
CA GLN A 77 -12.86 -4.06 4.58
C GLN A 77 -14.26 -4.62 4.44
N GLU A 78 -14.65 -5.07 3.26
CA GLU A 78 -15.90 -5.78 3.05
C GLU A 78 -15.86 -7.19 3.65
N LYS A 79 -14.67 -7.75 3.82
CA LYS A 79 -14.50 -9.09 4.36
C LYS A 79 -14.22 -9.11 5.85
N PHE A 80 -13.58 -8.08 6.37
CA PHE A 80 -13.19 -7.98 7.77
C PHE A 80 -13.06 -6.50 8.16
N PRO A 81 -13.49 -6.09 9.37
CA PRO A 81 -13.48 -4.68 9.75
C PRO A 81 -12.08 -4.16 10.13
N PHE A 82 -11.14 -4.17 9.18
CA PHE A 82 -9.81 -3.61 9.41
C PHE A 82 -9.89 -2.12 9.73
N THR A 83 -9.09 -1.67 10.69
CA THR A 83 -8.98 -0.25 11.04
C THR A 83 -7.58 0.31 10.79
N ASN A 84 -6.68 -0.50 10.27
CA ASN A 84 -5.25 -0.22 10.17
C ASN A 84 -4.72 -0.16 8.74
N LEU A 85 -5.61 -0.10 7.74
CA LEU A 85 -5.24 -0.08 6.33
C LEU A 85 -5.12 1.36 5.84
N ILE A 86 -4.02 1.66 5.15
CA ILE A 86 -3.67 3.02 4.76
C ILE A 86 -3.30 3.02 3.28
N ASN A 87 -3.78 4.01 2.52
CA ASN A 87 -3.49 4.15 1.11
C ASN A 87 -2.38 5.18 0.88
N LEU A 88 -1.37 4.82 0.08
CA LEU A 88 -0.35 5.80 -0.32
C LEU A 88 -0.98 6.77 -1.31
N LYS A 89 -1.18 8.00 -0.86
CA LYS A 89 -1.86 9.03 -1.64
C LYS A 89 -1.08 9.37 -2.91
N GLY A 90 -1.74 9.24 -4.05
CA GLY A 90 -1.12 9.50 -5.35
C GLY A 90 -0.19 8.40 -5.85
N GLY A 91 0.04 7.35 -5.05
CA GLY A 91 0.80 6.17 -5.45
C GLY A 91 2.25 6.44 -5.83
N ILE A 92 2.78 5.56 -6.67
CA ILE A 92 4.18 5.64 -7.14
C ILE A 92 4.42 6.93 -7.92
N ASP A 93 3.45 7.40 -8.68
CA ASP A 93 3.61 8.66 -9.42
C ASP A 93 3.91 9.83 -8.48
N ALA A 94 3.17 9.94 -7.37
CA ALA A 94 3.43 10.97 -6.36
C ALA A 94 4.75 10.72 -5.63
N TRP A 95 5.05 9.46 -5.34
CA TRP A 95 6.32 9.10 -4.71
C TRP A 95 7.50 9.60 -5.53
N LYS A 96 7.49 9.33 -6.84
CA LYS A 96 8.59 9.75 -7.72
C LYS A 96 8.74 11.25 -7.83
N LYS A 97 7.65 12.01 -7.67
CA LYS A 97 7.69 13.47 -7.69
C LYS A 97 8.23 14.07 -6.40
N GLU A 98 7.83 13.48 -5.26
CA GLU A 98 8.10 14.08 -3.94
C GLU A 98 9.38 13.56 -3.34
N ILE A 99 9.75 12.30 -3.62
CA ILE A 99 10.96 11.71 -3.08
C ILE A 99 12.03 11.77 -4.17
N VAL A 100 12.85 12.81 -4.08
CA VAL A 100 13.94 13.05 -5.02
C VAL A 100 15.24 12.60 -4.36
N VAL A 101 15.89 11.62 -4.95
CA VAL A 101 17.15 11.08 -4.45
C VAL A 101 18.25 11.28 -5.46
#